data_3c4070807dc0c7a20977537a8b62089c
#
_entry.id   3c4070807dc0c7a20977537a8b62089c
#
_cell.length_a   1.000
_cell.length_b   1.000
_cell.length_c   1.000
_cell.angle_alpha   90.00
_cell.angle_beta   90.00
_cell.angle_gamma   90.00
#
_symmetry.space_group_name_H-M   'P 1'
#
loop_
_entity.id
_entity.type
_entity.pdbx_description
1 polymer ?
#
loop_
_entity_poly.entity_id
_entity_poly.type
_entity_poly.pdbx_seq_one_letter_code
_entity_poly.pdbx_strand_id
1 'polypeptide(L)'
;MPALIAYFNDEVGAEVVEDLLERARQDRARLYVAAVNVYELFYDCLKRDAATAQQLVDDVYGLPLTVVEALDRALMQHAGGFKATYRVSLADSVALGLAQQHNAHLVSSDHHEFDPIDQDGKARFWWIR
;
A
#
# COMPACT_ATOMS: atom_id res chain seq x y z
N MET A 1 5.05 -2.36 -3.20
CA MET A 1 4.46 -1.34 -2.33
C MET A 1 5.47 -0.25 -2.05
N PRO A 2 5.54 0.78 -2.90
CA PRO A 2 6.63 1.77 -2.82
C PRO A 2 6.72 2.55 -1.51
N ALA A 3 5.56 2.86 -0.89
CA ALA A 3 5.55 3.65 0.34
C ALA A 3 6.22 2.92 1.51
N LEU A 4 5.90 1.65 1.72
CA LEU A 4 6.54 0.85 2.78
C LEU A 4 8.00 0.56 2.45
N ILE A 5 8.34 0.33 1.18
CA ILE A 5 9.74 0.17 0.76
C ILE A 5 10.54 1.43 1.12
N ALA A 6 10.01 2.61 0.78
CA ALA A 6 10.68 3.87 1.10
C ALA A 6 10.88 4.03 2.61
N TYR A 7 9.87 3.67 3.40
CA TYR A 7 9.94 3.76 4.85
C TYR A 7 11.02 2.84 5.43
N PHE A 8 11.00 1.55 5.07
CA PHE A 8 11.94 0.58 5.62
C PHE A 8 13.37 0.77 5.14
N ASN A 9 13.56 1.30 3.93
CA ASN A 9 14.89 1.54 3.35
C ASN A 9 15.38 2.98 3.53
N ASP A 10 14.64 3.81 4.27
CA ASP A 10 14.97 5.22 4.51
C ASP A 10 15.22 5.98 3.20
N GLU A 11 14.36 5.74 2.21
CA GLU A 11 14.41 6.41 0.91
C GLU A 11 13.70 7.75 0.95
N VAL A 12 13.81 8.51 -0.14
CA VAL A 12 13.06 9.77 -0.30
C VAL A 12 11.56 9.50 -0.14
N GLY A 13 10.91 10.25 0.75
CA GLY A 13 9.50 10.07 1.09
C GLY A 13 9.28 9.31 2.41
N ALA A 14 10.32 8.72 2.99
CA ALA A 14 10.19 7.98 4.25
C ALA A 14 9.63 8.83 5.37
N GLU A 15 10.00 10.12 5.43
CA GLU A 15 9.51 11.05 6.45
C GLU A 15 8.00 11.31 6.33
N VAL A 16 7.45 11.27 5.12
CA VAL A 16 6.00 11.41 4.90
C VAL A 16 5.27 10.19 5.47
N VAL A 17 5.81 9.00 5.23
CA VAL A 17 5.24 7.75 5.76
C VAL A 17 5.34 7.72 7.28
N GLU A 18 6.48 8.13 7.84
CA GLU A 18 6.66 8.21 9.30
C GLU A 18 5.65 9.16 9.94
N ASP A 19 5.39 10.33 9.31
CA ASP A 19 4.38 11.26 9.79
C ASP A 19 2.99 10.64 9.81
N LEU A 20 2.62 9.90 8.77
CA LEU A 20 1.34 9.19 8.70
C LEU A 20 1.22 8.12 9.79
N LEU A 21 2.29 7.37 10.03
CA LEU A 21 2.33 6.37 11.09
C LEU A 21 2.19 7.03 12.46
N GLU A 22 2.83 8.16 12.68
CA GLU A 22 2.71 8.90 13.93
C GLU A 22 1.29 9.43 14.15
N ARG A 23 0.64 9.93 13.10
CA ARG A 23 -0.77 10.33 13.18
C ARG A 23 -1.66 9.16 13.56
N ALA A 24 -1.36 7.98 13.01
CA ALA A 24 -2.12 6.76 13.35
C ALA A 24 -1.93 6.36 14.81
N ARG A 25 -0.72 6.51 15.37
CA ARG A 25 -0.46 6.26 16.79
C ARG A 25 -1.26 7.19 17.70
N GLN A 26 -1.56 8.39 17.22
CA GLN A 26 -2.34 9.41 17.93
C GLN A 26 -3.84 9.33 17.64
N ASP A 27 -4.31 8.27 16.98
CA ASP A 27 -5.70 8.11 16.52
C ASP A 27 -6.19 9.24 15.61
N ARG A 28 -5.29 9.91 14.89
CA ARG A 28 -5.59 10.99 13.95
C ARG A 28 -5.63 10.55 12.49
N ALA A 29 -5.35 9.28 12.22
CA ALA A 29 -5.41 8.67 10.91
C ALA A 29 -5.70 7.18 11.06
N ARG A 30 -6.30 6.59 10.03
CA ARG A 30 -6.46 5.14 9.92
C ARG A 30 -5.69 4.69 8.69
N LEU A 31 -4.78 3.75 8.89
CA LEU A 31 -3.92 3.22 7.84
C LEU A 31 -4.25 1.76 7.59
N TYR A 32 -4.28 1.39 6.32
CA TYR A 32 -4.58 0.02 5.87
C TYR A 32 -3.51 -0.44 4.89
N VAL A 33 -3.23 -1.72 4.91
CA VAL A 33 -2.43 -2.38 3.86
C VAL A 33 -3.06 -3.74 3.56
N ALA A 34 -3.17 -4.09 2.30
CA ALA A 34 -3.64 -5.42 1.94
C ALA A 34 -2.52 -6.44 2.12
N ALA A 35 -2.87 -7.64 2.57
CA ALA A 35 -1.90 -8.71 2.77
C ALA A 35 -1.13 -9.05 1.49
N VAL A 36 -1.75 -8.93 0.32
CA VAL A 36 -1.06 -9.19 -0.96
C VAL A 36 0.08 -8.20 -1.19
N ASN A 37 -0.06 -6.97 -0.72
CA ASN A 37 1.02 -5.96 -0.82
C ASN A 37 2.15 -6.27 0.16
N VAL A 38 1.82 -6.75 1.35
CA VAL A 38 2.82 -7.25 2.31
C VAL A 38 3.54 -8.47 1.74
N TYR A 39 2.81 -9.36 1.08
CA TYR A 39 3.37 -10.53 0.42
C TYR A 39 4.40 -10.14 -0.65
N GLU A 40 4.12 -9.10 -1.44
CA GLU A 40 5.11 -8.61 -2.42
C GLU A 40 6.41 -8.15 -1.75
N LEU A 41 6.32 -7.41 -0.67
CA LEU A 41 7.48 -6.99 0.11
C LEU A 41 8.25 -8.21 0.63
N PHE A 42 7.52 -9.17 1.16
CA PHE A 42 8.08 -10.37 1.76
C PHE A 42 8.88 -11.18 0.74
N TYR A 43 8.27 -11.55 -0.40
CA TYR A 43 8.96 -12.42 -1.35
C TYR A 43 10.13 -11.70 -2.04
N ASP A 44 10.01 -10.40 -2.26
CA ASP A 44 11.09 -9.63 -2.85
C ASP A 44 12.31 -9.56 -1.92
N CYS A 45 12.06 -9.35 -0.63
CA CYS A 45 13.11 -9.40 0.39
C CYS A 45 13.66 -10.82 0.58
N LEU A 46 12.81 -11.84 0.48
CA LEU A 46 13.17 -13.24 0.63
C LEU A 46 14.23 -13.68 -0.40
N LYS A 47 14.21 -13.10 -1.59
CA LYS A 47 15.22 -13.37 -2.62
C LYS A 47 16.62 -12.94 -2.18
N ARG A 48 16.72 -12.01 -1.24
CA ARG A 48 18.00 -11.45 -0.78
C ARG A 48 18.43 -12.02 0.57
N ASP A 49 17.52 -12.09 1.53
CA ASP A 49 17.81 -12.57 2.88
C ASP A 49 16.54 -13.04 3.58
N ALA A 50 16.46 -14.34 3.86
CA ALA A 50 15.28 -14.95 4.47
C ALA A 50 15.01 -14.41 5.89
N ALA A 51 16.04 -14.21 6.69
CA ALA A 51 15.87 -13.71 8.06
C ALA A 51 15.32 -12.30 8.07
N THR A 52 15.83 -11.43 7.19
CA THR A 52 15.34 -10.05 7.04
C THR A 52 13.90 -10.04 6.54
N ALA A 53 13.54 -10.95 5.64
CA ALA A 53 12.18 -11.05 5.12
C ALA A 53 11.16 -11.39 6.22
N GLN A 54 11.49 -12.34 7.09
CA GLN A 54 10.63 -12.69 8.24
C GLN A 54 10.48 -11.51 9.19
N GLN A 55 11.58 -10.83 9.48
CA GLN A 55 11.56 -9.65 10.35
C GLN A 55 10.72 -8.53 9.75
N LEU A 56 10.78 -8.34 8.43
CA LEU A 56 10.00 -7.33 7.72
C LEU A 56 8.50 -7.55 7.93
N VAL A 57 8.03 -8.79 7.82
CA VAL A 57 6.62 -9.12 8.05
C VAL A 57 6.23 -8.80 9.49
N ASP A 58 7.04 -9.23 10.46
CA ASP A 58 6.78 -8.94 11.87
C ASP A 58 6.72 -7.42 12.11
N ASP A 59 7.63 -6.67 11.49
CA ASP A 59 7.67 -5.21 11.62
C ASP A 59 6.41 -4.56 11.04
N VAL A 60 5.93 -5.02 9.88
CA VAL A 60 4.69 -4.49 9.28
C VAL A 60 3.50 -4.72 10.20
N TYR A 61 3.35 -5.93 10.73
CA TYR A 61 2.25 -6.24 11.65
C TYR A 61 2.35 -5.49 12.98
N GLY A 62 3.53 -5.02 13.33
CA GLY A 62 3.75 -4.18 14.53
C GLY A 62 3.50 -2.69 14.31
N LEU A 63 3.32 -2.24 13.08
CA LEU A 63 3.04 -0.83 12.77
C LEU A 63 1.59 -0.46 13.14
N PRO A 64 1.31 0.82 13.40
CA PRO A 64 -0.05 1.30 13.71
C PRO A 64 -0.93 1.36 12.45
N LEU A 65 -1.15 0.21 11.84
CA LEU A 65 -1.97 0.04 10.65
C LEU A 65 -2.75 -1.28 10.74
N THR A 66 -3.76 -1.41 9.90
CA THR A 66 -4.52 -2.65 9.78
C THR A 66 -4.09 -3.40 8.53
N VAL A 67 -3.64 -4.65 8.70
CA VAL A 67 -3.40 -5.55 7.58
C VAL A 67 -4.72 -6.19 7.21
N VAL A 68 -5.20 -5.94 5.99
CA VAL A 68 -6.44 -6.53 5.47
C VAL A 68 -6.09 -7.85 4.81
N GLU A 69 -6.39 -8.94 5.49
CA GLU A 69 -5.93 -10.28 5.07
C GLU A 69 -6.87 -10.94 4.08
N ALA A 70 -8.16 -10.58 4.09
CA ALA A 70 -9.14 -11.21 3.21
C ALA A 70 -9.35 -10.39 1.94
N LEU A 71 -9.29 -11.05 0.80
CA LEU A 71 -9.78 -10.53 -0.47
C LEU A 71 -11.25 -10.97 -0.58
N ASP A 72 -12.13 -10.27 0.13
CA ASP A 72 -13.55 -10.60 0.15
C ASP A 72 -14.26 -10.12 -1.11
N ARG A 73 -15.55 -10.42 -1.21
CA ARG A 73 -16.35 -10.09 -2.41
C ARG A 73 -16.36 -8.58 -2.69
N ALA A 74 -16.53 -7.76 -1.65
CA ALA A 74 -16.57 -6.31 -1.81
C ALA A 74 -15.24 -5.78 -2.32
N LEU A 75 -14.13 -6.23 -1.75
CA LEU A 75 -12.79 -5.82 -2.19
C LEU A 75 -12.50 -6.31 -3.60
N MET A 76 -12.89 -7.54 -3.96
CA MET A 76 -12.75 -8.04 -5.33
C MET A 76 -13.46 -7.15 -6.35
N GLN A 77 -14.66 -6.67 -6.02
CA GLN A 77 -15.43 -5.80 -6.92
C GLN A 77 -14.73 -4.48 -7.14
N HIS A 78 -14.23 -3.85 -6.09
CA HIS A 78 -13.47 -2.59 -6.22
C HIS A 78 -12.16 -2.81 -6.99
N ALA A 79 -11.37 -3.79 -6.58
CA ALA A 79 -10.08 -4.09 -7.21
C ALA A 79 -10.25 -4.48 -8.68
N GLY A 80 -11.24 -5.31 -8.98
CA GLY A 80 -11.52 -5.79 -10.34
C GLY A 80 -11.85 -4.67 -11.30
N GLY A 81 -12.55 -3.65 -10.85
CA GLY A 81 -12.84 -2.46 -11.67
C GLY A 81 -11.56 -1.77 -12.14
N PHE A 82 -10.60 -1.60 -11.24
CA PHE A 82 -9.29 -1.00 -11.60
C PHE A 82 -8.49 -1.91 -12.52
N LYS A 83 -8.43 -3.20 -12.22
CA LYS A 83 -7.65 -4.16 -13.02
C LYS A 83 -8.20 -4.30 -14.44
N ALA A 84 -9.52 -4.26 -14.61
CA ALA A 84 -10.16 -4.36 -15.91
C ALA A 84 -9.98 -3.11 -16.77
N THR A 85 -9.79 -1.95 -16.14
CA THR A 85 -9.76 -0.64 -16.84
C THR A 85 -8.33 -0.15 -17.10
N TYR A 86 -7.40 -0.42 -16.17
CA TYR A 86 -6.04 0.15 -16.21
C TYR A 86 -4.97 -0.93 -16.28
N ARG A 87 -3.80 -0.55 -16.78
CA ARG A 87 -2.62 -1.41 -16.80
C ARG A 87 -1.90 -1.31 -15.45
N VAL A 88 -2.43 -2.01 -14.47
CA VAL A 88 -1.83 -2.10 -13.13
C VAL A 88 -1.59 -3.57 -12.80
N SER A 89 -0.64 -3.83 -11.90
CA SER A 89 -0.42 -5.18 -11.40
C SER A 89 -1.63 -5.66 -10.59
N LEU A 90 -1.73 -6.97 -10.41
CA LEU A 90 -2.79 -7.55 -9.57
C LEU A 90 -2.75 -6.96 -8.16
N ALA A 91 -1.56 -6.90 -7.57
CA ALA A 91 -1.39 -6.37 -6.22
C ALA A 91 -1.74 -4.89 -6.13
N ASP A 92 -1.34 -4.08 -7.12
CA ASP A 92 -1.70 -2.65 -7.17
C ASP A 92 -3.20 -2.45 -7.32
N SER A 93 -3.88 -3.32 -8.08
CA SER A 93 -5.34 -3.25 -8.20
C SER A 93 -6.03 -3.49 -6.86
N VAL A 94 -5.50 -4.37 -6.03
CA VAL A 94 -6.03 -4.61 -4.69
C VAL A 94 -5.81 -3.40 -3.78
N ALA A 95 -4.64 -2.77 -3.85
CA ALA A 95 -4.37 -1.55 -3.09
C ALA A 95 -5.33 -0.42 -3.48
N LEU A 96 -5.56 -0.23 -4.79
CA LEU A 96 -6.52 0.75 -5.30
C LEU A 96 -7.95 0.44 -4.84
N GLY A 97 -8.35 -0.83 -4.93
CA GLY A 97 -9.67 -1.27 -4.49
C GLY A 97 -9.89 -1.05 -2.99
N LEU A 98 -8.86 -1.32 -2.19
CA LEU A 98 -8.91 -1.10 -0.75
C LEU A 98 -9.07 0.39 -0.42
N ALA A 99 -8.33 1.25 -1.10
CA ALA A 99 -8.45 2.70 -0.94
C ALA A 99 -9.86 3.18 -1.32
N GLN A 100 -10.40 2.70 -2.43
CA GLN A 100 -11.76 3.05 -2.86
C GLN A 100 -12.81 2.58 -1.86
N GLN A 101 -12.68 1.36 -1.36
CA GLN A 101 -13.61 0.77 -0.40
C GLN A 101 -13.70 1.60 0.88
N HIS A 102 -12.58 2.14 1.34
CA HIS A 102 -12.50 2.96 2.55
C HIS A 102 -12.63 4.46 2.28
N ASN A 103 -12.85 4.87 1.03
CA ASN A 103 -12.85 6.27 0.63
C ASN A 103 -11.58 6.99 1.11
N ALA A 104 -10.45 6.32 0.92
CA ALA A 104 -9.13 6.74 1.42
C ALA A 104 -8.19 7.12 0.28
N HIS A 105 -7.07 7.75 0.63
CA HIS A 105 -5.98 8.01 -0.30
C HIS A 105 -5.07 6.78 -0.39
N LEU A 106 -4.58 6.49 -1.59
CA LEU A 106 -3.50 5.53 -1.78
C LEU A 106 -2.17 6.27 -1.61
N VAL A 107 -1.38 5.85 -0.64
CA VAL A 107 -0.06 6.44 -0.38
C VAL A 107 0.95 5.80 -1.33
N SER A 108 1.57 6.59 -2.18
CA SER A 108 2.47 6.06 -3.21
C SER A 108 3.48 7.11 -3.69
N SER A 109 4.51 6.61 -4.38
CA SER A 109 5.44 7.41 -5.18
C SER A 109 5.46 6.98 -6.64
N ASP A 110 4.59 6.03 -7.04
CA ASP A 110 4.62 5.42 -8.36
C ASP A 110 3.74 6.19 -9.34
N HIS A 111 4.24 7.33 -9.80
CA HIS A 111 3.55 8.15 -10.80
C HIS A 111 3.35 7.44 -12.13
N HIS A 112 4.31 6.59 -12.52
CA HIS A 112 4.23 5.87 -13.80
C HIS A 112 2.96 4.99 -13.86
N GLU A 113 2.70 4.23 -12.82
CA GLU A 113 1.54 3.34 -12.75
C GLU A 113 0.23 4.11 -12.52
N PHE A 114 0.25 5.13 -11.69
CA PHE A 114 -0.96 5.70 -11.11
C PHE A 114 -1.39 7.06 -11.67
N ASP A 115 -0.52 7.80 -12.35
CA ASP A 115 -0.91 9.09 -12.91
C ASP A 115 -2.14 9.02 -13.83
N PRO A 116 -2.31 8.00 -14.70
CA PRO A 116 -3.53 7.91 -15.50
C PRO A 116 -4.81 7.80 -14.67
N ILE A 117 -4.75 7.10 -13.55
CA ILE A 117 -5.89 6.92 -12.65
C ILE A 117 -6.18 8.21 -11.90
N ASP A 118 -5.13 8.91 -11.45
CA ASP A 118 -5.23 10.20 -10.79
C ASP A 118 -5.84 11.24 -11.73
N GLN A 119 -5.36 11.31 -12.97
CA GLN A 119 -5.87 12.22 -14.00
C GLN A 119 -7.34 11.97 -14.32
N ASP A 120 -7.77 10.71 -14.31
CA ASP A 120 -9.17 10.34 -14.52
C ASP A 120 -10.06 10.59 -13.29
N GLY A 121 -9.46 10.96 -12.16
CA GLY A 121 -10.18 11.21 -10.92
C GLY A 121 -10.82 9.95 -10.31
N LYS A 122 -10.30 8.76 -10.63
CA LYS A 122 -10.88 7.48 -10.20
C LYS A 122 -10.36 7.00 -8.84
N ALA A 123 -9.25 7.58 -8.36
CA ALA A 123 -8.70 7.33 -7.03
C ALA A 123 -8.00 8.59 -6.55
N ARG A 124 -7.85 8.72 -5.25
CA ARG A 124 -7.13 9.83 -4.63
C ARG A 124 -5.79 9.31 -4.13
N PHE A 125 -4.76 10.11 -4.34
CA PHE A 125 -3.40 9.74 -3.99
C PHE A 125 -2.82 10.69 -2.95
N TRP A 126 -2.01 10.13 -2.08
CA TRP A 126 -1.16 10.86 -1.15
C TRP A 126 0.28 10.59 -1.59
N TRP A 127 0.82 11.51 -2.35
CA TRP A 127 2.15 11.33 -2.93
C TRP A 127 3.23 11.59 -1.88
N ILE A 128 4.19 10.67 -1.77
CA ILE A 128 5.31 10.81 -0.86
C ILE A 128 6.53 11.42 -1.54
N ARG A 129 6.50 11.51 -2.87
CA ARG A 129 7.48 12.21 -3.68
C ARG A 129 6.96 12.45 -5.10
#